data_847a91b63f59c917646ef18cdf2c6f20
#
_entry.id   847a91b63f59c917646ef18cdf2c6f20
#
_cell.length_a   1.000
_cell.length_b   1.000
_cell.length_c   1.000
_cell.angle_alpha   90.00
_cell.angle_beta   90.00
_cell.angle_gamma   90.00
#
_symmetry.space_group_name_H-M   'P 1'
#
loop_
_entity.id
_entity.type
_entity.pdbx_description
1 polymer ?
#
loop_
_entity_poly.entity_id
_entity_poly.type
_entity_poly.pdbx_seq_one_letter_code
_entity_poly.pdbx_strand_id
1 'polypeptide(L)'
;GALKINGKVTDWYNPNLTSAQMVKKNNNDDYTDKLLSDAVSWYKSKYNDDCTQYDNNKDGYIDGVFLIYSAYDFATGEELGKTLDENLFWAYTTMDYNAESNLKSPNGGYYFWASYDFLYEGYGTDKVDSHTFVHETGHMLSLTDYYSYTTKDKNGYNIYSPMGGVDMMDYNICEQDCYSKFVLGWNEPYYVDKEGEITINSAATSLDSI
;
A
#
# COMPACT_ATOMS: atom_id res chain seq x y z
N GLY A 1 -7.24 19.15 -1.88
CA GLY A 1 -8.11 18.39 -1.02
C GLY A 1 -7.41 17.14 -0.53
N ALA A 2 -7.59 16.78 0.73
CA ALA A 2 -6.98 15.58 1.27
C ALA A 2 -7.76 14.35 0.79
N LEU A 3 -7.06 13.28 0.43
CA LEU A 3 -7.65 11.97 0.26
C LEU A 3 -8.38 11.56 1.55
N LYS A 4 -9.61 11.10 1.40
CA LYS A 4 -10.38 10.54 2.51
C LYS A 4 -10.66 9.07 2.20
N ILE A 5 -10.10 8.19 3.00
CA ILE A 5 -10.42 6.77 2.97
C ILE A 5 -11.58 6.54 3.93
N ASN A 6 -12.68 6.01 3.42
CA ASN A 6 -13.82 5.60 4.20
C ASN A 6 -13.84 4.07 4.25
N GLY A 7 -13.67 3.50 5.42
CA GLY A 7 -13.58 2.06 5.58
C GLY A 7 -13.87 1.63 7.01
N LYS A 8 -13.76 0.34 7.26
CA LYS A 8 -13.94 -0.26 8.55
C LYS A 8 -12.71 -1.04 8.97
N VAL A 9 -12.18 -0.74 10.14
CA VAL A 9 -11.20 -1.59 10.81
C VAL A 9 -11.95 -2.72 11.51
N THR A 10 -11.52 -3.95 11.26
CA THR A 10 -12.17 -5.16 11.79
C THR A 10 -11.47 -5.67 13.04
N ASP A 11 -12.09 -6.63 13.72
CA ASP A 11 -11.35 -7.49 14.64
C ASP A 11 -10.35 -8.37 13.86
N TRP A 12 -9.43 -9.01 14.58
CA TRP A 12 -8.51 -9.95 13.98
C TRP A 12 -9.24 -11.18 13.39
N TYR A 13 -9.01 -11.42 12.12
CA TYR A 13 -9.35 -12.68 11.46
C TYR A 13 -8.25 -13.70 11.76
N ASN A 14 -8.62 -14.88 12.23
CA ASN A 14 -7.69 -15.97 12.49
C ASN A 14 -7.83 -17.06 11.42
N PRO A 15 -6.89 -17.20 10.48
CA PRO A 15 -6.90 -18.26 9.47
C PRO A 15 -6.50 -19.63 10.04
N ASN A 16 -6.18 -19.73 11.33
CA ASN A 16 -5.65 -20.94 11.99
C ASN A 16 -4.35 -21.45 11.35
N LEU A 17 -3.50 -20.54 10.93
CA LEU A 17 -2.20 -20.82 10.32
C LEU A 17 -1.08 -20.12 11.08
N THR A 18 0.04 -20.81 11.21
CA THR A 18 1.30 -20.18 11.59
C THR A 18 2.00 -19.57 10.37
N SER A 19 2.93 -18.62 10.58
CA SER A 19 3.74 -18.07 9.49
C SER A 19 4.47 -19.15 8.68
N ALA A 20 5.03 -20.17 9.34
CA ALA A 20 5.69 -21.28 8.66
C ALA A 20 4.73 -22.13 7.80
N GLN A 21 3.48 -22.32 8.25
CA GLN A 21 2.47 -22.98 7.45
C GLN A 21 2.02 -22.13 6.27
N MET A 22 1.99 -20.82 6.46
CA MET A 22 1.69 -19.86 5.40
C MET A 22 2.72 -19.93 4.28
N VAL A 23 4.03 -19.83 4.61
CA VAL A 23 5.13 -19.98 3.65
C VAL A 23 4.98 -21.29 2.84
N LYS A 24 4.74 -22.41 3.54
CA LYS A 24 4.59 -23.70 2.87
C LYS A 24 3.43 -23.75 1.90
N LYS A 25 2.33 -23.06 2.20
CA LYS A 25 1.15 -22.99 1.31
C LYS A 25 1.41 -22.06 0.14
N ASN A 26 2.02 -20.91 0.39
CA ASN A 26 2.29 -19.92 -0.64
C ASN A 26 3.28 -20.41 -1.71
N ASN A 27 4.19 -21.32 -1.38
CA ASN A 27 5.10 -21.93 -2.35
C ASN A 27 4.42 -22.79 -3.43
N ASN A 28 3.14 -23.11 -3.26
CA ASN A 28 2.39 -23.96 -4.20
C ASN A 28 1.25 -23.24 -4.92
N ASP A 29 0.80 -22.10 -4.37
CA ASP A 29 -0.31 -21.30 -4.90
C ASP A 29 -0.21 -19.88 -4.34
N ASP A 30 -0.85 -18.90 -4.97
CA ASP A 30 -1.01 -17.53 -4.47
C ASP A 30 -1.95 -17.52 -3.25
N TYR A 31 -1.41 -18.01 -2.13
CA TYR A 31 -2.22 -18.25 -0.94
C TYR A 31 -2.71 -16.96 -0.27
N THR A 32 -2.08 -15.84 -0.54
CA THR A 32 -2.55 -14.51 -0.10
C THR A 32 -3.88 -14.15 -0.73
N ASP A 33 -4.11 -14.50 -2.00
CA ASP A 33 -5.39 -14.32 -2.69
C ASP A 33 -6.49 -15.13 -2.02
N LYS A 34 -6.15 -16.37 -1.64
CA LYS A 34 -7.10 -17.20 -0.87
C LYS A 34 -7.40 -16.58 0.51
N LEU A 35 -6.41 -16.04 1.20
CA LEU A 35 -6.63 -15.35 2.48
C LEU A 35 -7.47 -14.08 2.32
N LEU A 36 -7.30 -13.35 1.23
CA LEU A 36 -8.17 -12.22 0.88
C LEU A 36 -9.63 -12.67 0.79
N SER A 37 -9.88 -13.69 -0.01
CA SER A 37 -11.23 -14.24 -0.22
C SER A 37 -11.85 -14.74 1.08
N ASP A 38 -11.08 -15.50 1.88
CA ASP A 38 -11.53 -16.04 3.17
C ASP A 38 -11.82 -14.92 4.19
N ALA A 39 -10.96 -13.90 4.25
CA ALA A 39 -11.12 -12.76 5.16
C ALA A 39 -12.35 -11.90 4.79
N VAL A 40 -12.56 -11.64 3.51
CA VAL A 40 -13.74 -10.92 3.03
C VAL A 40 -15.03 -11.71 3.33
N SER A 41 -15.02 -13.03 3.11
CA SER A 41 -16.15 -13.90 3.43
C SER A 41 -16.44 -13.93 4.93
N TRP A 42 -15.40 -14.00 5.75
CA TRP A 42 -15.52 -13.90 7.21
C TRP A 42 -16.10 -12.57 7.64
N TYR A 43 -15.63 -11.46 7.05
CA TYR A 43 -16.13 -10.12 7.33
C TYR A 43 -17.62 -10.02 7.05
N LYS A 44 -18.04 -10.42 5.84
CA LYS A 44 -19.45 -10.40 5.43
C LYS A 44 -20.34 -11.18 6.40
N SER A 45 -19.90 -12.38 6.78
CA SER A 45 -20.63 -13.22 7.72
C SER A 45 -20.69 -12.64 9.13
N LYS A 46 -19.53 -12.18 9.64
CA LYS A 46 -19.41 -11.68 11.02
C LYS A 46 -20.21 -10.42 11.27
N TYR A 47 -20.19 -9.49 10.30
CA TYR A 47 -20.79 -8.18 10.44
C TYR A 47 -22.15 -8.06 9.75
N ASN A 48 -22.62 -9.13 9.12
CA ASN A 48 -23.83 -9.14 8.30
C ASN A 48 -23.86 -7.99 7.30
N ASP A 49 -22.76 -7.85 6.54
CA ASP A 49 -22.45 -6.74 5.67
C ASP A 49 -22.11 -7.29 4.28
N ASP A 50 -22.79 -6.83 3.24
CA ASP A 50 -22.57 -7.29 1.87
C ASP A 50 -21.42 -6.56 1.14
N CYS A 51 -20.81 -5.58 1.76
CA CYS A 51 -19.71 -4.75 1.26
C CYS A 51 -20.07 -3.80 0.11
N THR A 52 -21.33 -3.64 -0.27
CA THR A 52 -21.74 -2.78 -1.40
C THR A 52 -21.36 -1.30 -1.20
N GLN A 53 -21.25 -0.84 0.04
CA GLN A 53 -20.80 0.54 0.35
C GLN A 53 -19.30 0.77 0.14
N TYR A 54 -18.52 -0.28 -0.12
CA TYR A 54 -17.08 -0.22 -0.40
C TYR A 54 -16.75 -0.47 -1.88
N ASP A 55 -17.76 -0.53 -2.74
CA ASP A 55 -17.69 -0.60 -4.19
C ASP A 55 -18.26 0.69 -4.79
N ASN A 56 -17.45 1.74 -4.80
CA ASN A 56 -17.89 3.07 -5.19
C ASN A 56 -18.09 3.20 -6.72
N ASN A 57 -17.26 2.51 -7.49
CA ASN A 57 -17.32 2.53 -8.96
C ASN A 57 -18.34 1.52 -9.53
N LYS A 58 -18.89 0.62 -8.68
CA LYS A 58 -19.88 -0.40 -9.00
C LYS A 58 -19.38 -1.41 -10.03
N ASP A 59 -18.17 -1.87 -9.86
CA ASP A 59 -17.58 -2.92 -10.70
C ASP A 59 -17.69 -4.34 -10.09
N GLY A 60 -18.21 -4.43 -8.86
CA GLY A 60 -18.42 -5.68 -8.13
C GLY A 60 -17.22 -6.12 -7.32
N TYR A 61 -16.25 -5.22 -7.12
CA TYR A 61 -15.13 -5.41 -6.22
C TYR A 61 -15.13 -4.35 -5.13
N ILE A 62 -14.59 -4.70 -3.96
CA ILE A 62 -14.27 -3.73 -2.92
C ILE A 62 -13.13 -2.87 -3.43
N ASP A 63 -13.24 -1.54 -3.38
CA ASP A 63 -12.26 -0.56 -3.90
C ASP A 63 -10.84 -0.79 -3.36
N GLY A 64 -10.72 -1.33 -2.14
CA GLY A 64 -9.45 -1.74 -1.56
C GLY A 64 -9.59 -2.48 -0.25
N VAL A 65 -8.79 -3.52 -0.06
CA VAL A 65 -8.74 -4.29 1.17
C VAL A 65 -7.35 -4.19 1.77
N PHE A 66 -7.25 -3.79 3.04
CA PHE A 66 -6.00 -3.77 3.79
C PHE A 66 -5.91 -5.04 4.63
N LEU A 67 -5.07 -5.98 4.20
CA LEU A 67 -4.74 -7.20 4.94
C LEU A 67 -3.49 -6.96 5.79
N ILE A 68 -3.70 -6.57 7.02
CA ILE A 68 -2.60 -6.31 7.97
C ILE A 68 -2.41 -7.57 8.81
N TYR A 69 -1.25 -8.20 8.71
CA TYR A 69 -0.96 -9.43 9.44
C TYR A 69 -0.14 -9.17 10.71
N SER A 70 -0.26 -10.09 11.69
CA SER A 70 0.39 -9.98 13.01
C SER A 70 1.75 -10.68 13.11
N ALA A 71 2.20 -11.40 12.08
CA ALA A 71 3.56 -11.91 12.03
C ALA A 71 4.54 -10.75 11.82
N TYR A 72 5.77 -10.91 12.27
CA TYR A 72 6.83 -9.95 11.96
C TYR A 72 7.01 -9.83 10.44
N ASP A 73 7.41 -8.65 9.98
CA ASP A 73 7.94 -8.50 8.63
C ASP A 73 9.26 -9.28 8.49
N PHE A 74 9.72 -9.42 7.23
CA PHE A 74 10.92 -10.21 6.95
C PHE A 74 12.16 -9.68 7.69
N ALA A 75 12.41 -8.36 7.65
CA ALA A 75 13.62 -7.78 8.23
C ALA A 75 13.63 -7.92 9.76
N THR A 76 12.53 -7.56 10.43
CA THR A 76 12.38 -7.73 11.89
C THR A 76 12.48 -9.20 12.29
N GLY A 77 11.88 -10.10 11.52
CA GLY A 77 11.97 -11.54 11.75
C GLY A 77 13.39 -12.07 11.66
N GLU A 78 14.18 -11.58 10.69
CA GLU A 78 15.57 -11.97 10.51
C GLU A 78 16.45 -11.49 11.69
N GLU A 79 16.29 -10.25 12.15
CA GLU A 79 16.96 -9.72 13.34
C GLU A 79 16.67 -10.53 14.60
N LEU A 80 15.45 -11.06 14.71
CA LEU A 80 15.05 -11.94 15.82
C LEU A 80 15.43 -13.42 15.60
N GLY A 81 16.23 -13.73 14.58
CA GLY A 81 16.69 -15.08 14.26
C GLY A 81 15.60 -16.01 13.74
N LYS A 82 14.55 -15.47 13.14
CA LYS A 82 13.46 -16.23 12.50
C LYS A 82 13.69 -16.29 11.00
N THR A 83 13.49 -17.46 10.42
CA THR A 83 13.51 -17.62 8.97
C THR A 83 12.13 -17.35 8.42
N LEU A 84 11.96 -16.25 7.73
CA LEU A 84 10.74 -15.86 7.02
C LEU A 84 11.01 -15.76 5.51
N ASP A 85 9.96 -15.84 4.74
CA ASP A 85 10.04 -15.66 3.29
C ASP A 85 9.96 -14.17 2.96
N GLU A 86 11.00 -13.61 2.32
CA GLU A 86 11.09 -12.20 1.98
C GLU A 86 9.94 -11.74 1.09
N ASN A 87 9.55 -12.53 0.12
CA ASN A 87 8.49 -12.15 -0.81
C ASN A 87 7.11 -12.17 -0.16
N LEU A 88 6.91 -13.05 0.83
CA LEU A 88 5.62 -13.18 1.50
C LEU A 88 5.45 -12.20 2.66
N PHE A 89 6.52 -11.98 3.45
CA PHE A 89 6.47 -11.16 4.68
C PHE A 89 7.03 -9.74 4.48
N TRP A 90 6.81 -9.19 3.28
CA TRP A 90 7.08 -7.80 2.96
C TRP A 90 5.77 -7.01 2.86
N ALA A 91 5.86 -5.69 2.70
CA ALA A 91 4.72 -4.86 2.34
C ALA A 91 4.60 -4.79 0.81
N TYR A 92 3.39 -4.97 0.29
CA TYR A 92 3.11 -4.80 -1.13
C TYR A 92 1.62 -4.59 -1.38
N THR A 93 1.32 -4.01 -2.52
CA THR A 93 -0.03 -3.90 -3.07
C THR A 93 -0.12 -4.78 -4.31
N THR A 94 -1.17 -5.57 -4.41
CA THR A 94 -1.38 -6.51 -5.52
C THR A 94 -2.87 -6.74 -5.78
N MET A 95 -3.17 -7.56 -6.79
CA MET A 95 -4.52 -7.90 -7.21
C MET A 95 -4.66 -9.42 -7.33
N ASP A 96 -5.77 -9.95 -6.82
CA ASP A 96 -6.21 -11.29 -7.17
C ASP A 96 -6.83 -11.27 -8.58
N TYR A 97 -6.07 -11.74 -9.56
CA TYR A 97 -6.50 -11.81 -10.96
C TYR A 97 -7.56 -12.87 -11.23
N ASN A 98 -7.85 -13.76 -10.26
CA ASN A 98 -8.86 -14.80 -10.35
C ASN A 98 -10.15 -14.40 -9.61
N ALA A 99 -10.18 -13.27 -8.92
CA ALA A 99 -11.37 -12.80 -8.23
C ALA A 99 -12.51 -12.56 -9.23
N GLU A 100 -13.71 -13.00 -8.86
CA GLU A 100 -14.91 -12.76 -9.67
C GLU A 100 -15.66 -11.53 -9.18
N SER A 101 -16.14 -10.72 -10.12
CA SER A 101 -16.99 -9.56 -9.85
C SER A 101 -18.35 -9.99 -9.30
N ASN A 102 -18.84 -9.29 -8.27
CA ASN A 102 -20.15 -9.52 -7.71
C ASN A 102 -20.81 -8.20 -7.26
N LEU A 103 -21.67 -7.66 -8.11
CA LEU A 103 -22.36 -6.37 -7.87
C LEU A 103 -23.30 -6.36 -6.66
N LYS A 104 -23.75 -7.52 -6.19
CA LYS A 104 -24.66 -7.62 -5.02
C LYS A 104 -23.92 -7.83 -3.71
N SER A 105 -22.69 -8.29 -3.79
CA SER A 105 -21.84 -8.56 -2.65
C SER A 105 -20.38 -8.52 -3.10
N PRO A 106 -19.81 -7.33 -3.29
CA PRO A 106 -18.50 -7.13 -3.88
C PRO A 106 -17.42 -7.98 -3.22
N ASN A 107 -16.57 -8.59 -4.03
CA ASN A 107 -15.46 -9.42 -3.58
C ASN A 107 -14.18 -8.60 -3.41
N GLY A 108 -13.22 -9.11 -2.67
CA GLY A 108 -11.88 -8.55 -2.67
C GLY A 108 -11.19 -8.85 -4.00
N GLY A 109 -10.58 -7.84 -4.60
CA GLY A 109 -9.78 -7.99 -5.80
C GLY A 109 -8.43 -7.31 -5.62
N TYR A 110 -8.45 -6.04 -5.22
CA TYR A 110 -7.26 -5.23 -5.02
C TYR A 110 -6.96 -5.09 -3.54
N TYR A 111 -5.73 -5.41 -3.12
CA TYR A 111 -5.41 -5.44 -1.70
C TYR A 111 -3.98 -5.03 -1.38
N PHE A 112 -3.83 -4.43 -0.22
CA PHE A 112 -2.59 -4.13 0.45
C PHE A 112 -2.29 -5.23 1.46
N TRP A 113 -1.06 -5.73 1.47
CA TRP A 113 -0.58 -6.76 2.36
C TRP A 113 0.65 -6.27 3.11
N ALA A 114 0.60 -6.19 4.44
CA ALA A 114 1.75 -5.79 5.25
C ALA A 114 1.67 -6.31 6.68
N SER A 115 2.82 -6.45 7.32
CA SER A 115 2.89 -6.60 8.78
C SER A 115 2.45 -5.34 9.50
N TYR A 116 1.83 -5.50 10.67
CA TYR A 116 1.62 -4.38 11.58
C TYR A 116 2.93 -3.74 12.06
N ASP A 117 4.06 -4.44 12.01
CA ASP A 117 5.38 -3.95 12.41
C ASP A 117 5.83 -2.74 11.59
N PHE A 118 5.42 -2.65 10.31
CA PHE A 118 5.69 -1.49 9.48
C PHE A 118 5.14 -0.17 10.04
N LEU A 119 4.24 -0.22 11.02
CA LEU A 119 3.78 0.98 11.73
C LEU A 119 4.78 1.49 12.78
N TYR A 120 5.85 0.75 13.06
CA TYR A 120 6.83 1.09 14.09
C TYR A 120 8.25 1.23 13.56
N GLU A 121 8.43 1.15 12.26
CA GLU A 121 9.72 1.37 11.60
C GLU A 121 10.17 2.83 11.75
N GLY A 122 11.49 3.02 11.86
CA GLY A 122 12.11 4.34 11.89
C GLY A 122 12.06 5.09 13.23
N TYR A 123 11.07 4.85 14.07
CA TYR A 123 10.90 5.58 15.33
C TYR A 123 10.95 4.72 16.59
N GLY A 124 11.05 3.43 16.43
CA GLY A 124 10.91 2.50 17.55
C GLY A 124 9.44 2.28 17.95
N THR A 125 9.23 1.46 18.97
CA THR A 125 7.91 0.92 19.34
C THR A 125 6.96 1.91 20.02
N ASP A 126 7.41 3.10 20.33
CA ASP A 126 6.65 4.15 21.03
C ASP A 126 6.05 5.21 20.10
N LYS A 127 6.37 5.16 18.82
CA LYS A 127 5.86 6.10 17.80
C LYS A 127 5.36 5.33 16.58
N VAL A 128 4.18 5.70 16.13
CA VAL A 128 3.60 5.17 14.91
C VAL A 128 4.20 5.91 13.71
N ASP A 129 4.68 5.14 12.78
CA ASP A 129 5.14 5.59 11.47
C ASP A 129 4.26 4.93 10.39
N SER A 130 3.66 5.73 9.54
CA SER A 130 2.73 5.25 8.52
C SER A 130 3.31 5.30 7.10
N HIS A 131 4.60 5.61 6.94
CA HIS A 131 5.18 5.85 5.61
C HIS A 131 4.96 4.67 4.64
N THR A 132 5.21 3.43 5.05
CA THR A 132 4.97 2.24 4.24
C THR A 132 3.49 2.10 3.86
N PHE A 133 2.58 2.33 4.82
CA PHE A 133 1.14 2.28 4.53
C PHE A 133 0.68 3.38 3.55
N VAL A 134 1.30 4.55 3.62
CA VAL A 134 1.03 5.65 2.68
C VAL A 134 1.56 5.32 1.30
N HIS A 135 2.76 4.74 1.19
CA HIS A 135 3.36 4.25 -0.05
C HIS A 135 2.45 3.22 -0.74
N GLU A 136 2.10 2.17 -0.02
CA GLU A 136 1.23 1.11 -0.57
C GLU A 136 -0.17 1.61 -0.94
N THR A 137 -0.68 2.60 -0.19
CA THR A 137 -1.92 3.30 -0.58
C THR A 137 -1.73 4.06 -1.90
N GLY A 138 -0.54 4.61 -2.15
CA GLY A 138 -0.17 5.20 -3.44
C GLY A 138 -0.34 4.21 -4.59
N HIS A 139 0.11 2.97 -4.43
CA HIS A 139 -0.13 1.92 -5.41
C HIS A 139 -1.61 1.62 -5.61
N MET A 140 -2.40 1.57 -4.54
CA MET A 140 -3.86 1.40 -4.65
C MET A 140 -4.52 2.55 -5.42
N LEU A 141 -3.89 3.71 -5.50
CA LEU A 141 -4.30 4.86 -6.33
C LEU A 141 -3.68 4.84 -7.73
N SER A 142 -3.04 3.73 -8.13
CA SER A 142 -2.38 3.53 -9.43
C SER A 142 -1.08 4.31 -9.62
N LEU A 143 -0.44 4.77 -8.57
CA LEU A 143 0.95 5.24 -8.64
C LEU A 143 1.90 4.05 -8.73
N THR A 144 2.99 4.22 -9.46
CA THR A 144 4.06 3.22 -9.58
C THR A 144 5.24 3.60 -8.71
N ASP A 145 6.10 2.64 -8.38
CA ASP A 145 7.39 2.95 -7.81
C ASP A 145 8.24 3.80 -8.75
N TYR A 146 8.97 4.73 -8.20
CA TYR A 146 9.90 5.57 -8.95
C TYR A 146 11.36 5.10 -8.85
N TYR A 147 11.63 4.08 -8.04
CA TYR A 147 12.94 3.45 -8.01
C TYR A 147 13.06 2.30 -9.02
N SER A 148 14.28 1.96 -9.38
CA SER A 148 14.53 0.86 -10.31
C SER A 148 14.62 -0.48 -9.58
N TYR A 149 13.85 -1.46 -10.01
CA TYR A 149 13.96 -2.84 -9.51
C TYR A 149 15.20 -3.58 -9.98
N THR A 150 15.81 -3.19 -11.09
CA THR A 150 16.84 -3.95 -11.79
C THR A 150 18.23 -3.35 -11.71
N THR A 151 18.34 -2.04 -11.52
CA THR A 151 19.62 -1.34 -11.50
C THR A 151 20.13 -1.23 -10.07
N LYS A 152 21.06 -2.13 -9.72
CA LYS A 152 21.63 -2.19 -8.37
C LYS A 152 23.14 -1.97 -8.38
N ASP A 153 23.67 -1.43 -7.30
CA ASP A 153 25.11 -1.33 -7.09
C ASP A 153 25.71 -2.71 -6.73
N LYS A 154 27.04 -2.73 -6.53
CA LYS A 154 27.76 -3.96 -6.14
C LYS A 154 27.34 -4.55 -4.77
N ASN A 155 26.62 -3.79 -3.97
CA ASN A 155 26.11 -4.20 -2.65
C ASN A 155 24.63 -4.58 -2.71
N GLY A 156 24.00 -4.48 -3.86
CA GLY A 156 22.58 -4.80 -4.06
C GLY A 156 21.61 -3.64 -3.86
N TYR A 157 22.09 -2.43 -3.54
CA TYR A 157 21.24 -1.26 -3.38
C TYR A 157 20.81 -0.68 -4.73
N ASN A 158 19.57 -0.20 -4.81
CA ASN A 158 19.10 0.51 -5.99
C ASN A 158 19.93 1.79 -6.17
N ILE A 159 20.54 1.93 -7.34
CA ILE A 159 21.39 3.08 -7.67
C ILE A 159 20.66 4.12 -8.53
N TYR A 160 19.45 3.82 -8.92
CA TYR A 160 18.66 4.69 -9.77
C TYR A 160 17.40 5.13 -9.02
N SER A 161 17.42 6.36 -8.54
CA SER A 161 16.37 7.03 -7.81
C SER A 161 16.13 8.38 -8.50
N PRO A 162 15.26 8.42 -9.53
CA PRO A 162 15.07 9.61 -10.35
C PRO A 162 14.49 10.80 -9.56
N MET A 163 13.83 10.53 -8.45
CA MET A 163 13.30 11.55 -7.54
C MET A 163 14.31 11.99 -6.46
N GLY A 164 15.52 11.43 -6.48
CA GLY A 164 16.59 11.79 -5.55
C GLY A 164 16.36 11.33 -4.11
N GLY A 165 15.53 10.32 -3.90
CA GLY A 165 15.23 9.75 -2.59
C GLY A 165 14.42 10.69 -1.69
N VAL A 166 13.57 11.54 -2.26
CA VAL A 166 12.77 12.54 -1.52
C VAL A 166 11.27 12.48 -1.85
N ASP A 167 10.82 11.36 -2.38
CA ASP A 167 9.44 11.13 -2.75
C ASP A 167 8.87 9.88 -2.07
N MET A 168 7.56 9.88 -1.81
CA MET A 168 6.86 8.77 -1.16
C MET A 168 6.92 7.49 -2.00
N MET A 169 6.85 7.58 -3.33
CA MET A 169 6.91 6.41 -4.22
C MET A 169 8.33 6.04 -4.65
N ASP A 170 9.35 6.77 -4.17
CA ASP A 170 10.77 6.47 -4.43
C ASP A 170 11.44 5.85 -3.18
N TYR A 171 11.33 6.52 -2.03
CA TYR A 171 12.08 6.14 -0.83
C TYR A 171 11.23 6.13 0.45
N ASN A 172 9.93 6.08 0.34
CA ASN A 172 8.95 6.09 1.44
C ASN A 172 9.12 7.29 2.39
N ILE A 173 9.52 8.43 1.89
CA ILE A 173 9.71 9.63 2.71
C ILE A 173 8.99 10.83 2.13
N CYS A 174 8.76 11.83 2.96
CA CYS A 174 8.06 13.06 2.60
C CYS A 174 6.59 12.79 2.19
N GLU A 175 6.24 13.21 1.00
CA GLU A 175 4.91 13.03 0.40
C GLU A 175 5.06 12.76 -1.10
N GLN A 176 3.95 12.51 -1.78
CA GLN A 176 3.95 12.38 -3.24
C GLN A 176 4.41 13.69 -3.88
N ASP A 177 5.18 13.59 -4.93
CA ASP A 177 5.66 14.71 -5.71
C ASP A 177 4.55 15.45 -6.49
N CYS A 178 4.90 16.54 -7.14
CA CYS A 178 3.94 17.34 -7.92
C CYS A 178 3.36 16.56 -9.09
N TYR A 179 4.14 15.67 -9.73
CA TYR A 179 3.67 14.88 -10.85
C TYR A 179 2.65 13.83 -10.40
N SER A 180 2.92 13.11 -9.33
CA SER A 180 1.99 12.17 -8.71
C SER A 180 0.68 12.85 -8.31
N LYS A 181 0.76 14.01 -7.67
CA LYS A 181 -0.41 14.82 -7.30
C LYS A 181 -1.20 15.27 -8.53
N PHE A 182 -0.52 15.63 -9.61
CA PHE A 182 -1.16 16.00 -10.87
C PHE A 182 -1.89 14.80 -11.51
N VAL A 183 -1.24 13.64 -11.59
CA VAL A 183 -1.84 12.41 -12.13
C VAL A 183 -3.09 12.01 -11.33
N LEU A 184 -3.04 12.17 -10.01
CA LEU A 184 -4.17 11.90 -9.11
C LEU A 184 -5.27 13.00 -9.15
N GLY A 185 -5.04 14.09 -9.88
CA GLY A 185 -5.98 15.22 -9.93
C GLY A 185 -6.06 16.02 -8.62
N TRP A 186 -5.01 15.97 -7.80
CA TRP A 186 -4.97 16.66 -6.50
C TRP A 186 -4.46 18.09 -6.60
N ASN A 187 -3.75 18.42 -7.67
CA ASN A 187 -3.30 19.78 -7.97
C ASN A 187 -3.59 20.15 -9.43
N GLU A 188 -3.63 21.45 -9.68
CA GLU A 188 -3.71 22.02 -11.02
C GLU A 188 -2.36 22.68 -11.33
N PRO A 189 -1.63 22.23 -12.37
CA PRO A 189 -0.37 22.83 -12.74
C PRO A 189 -0.55 24.24 -13.30
N TYR A 190 0.35 25.13 -13.00
CA TYR A 190 0.44 26.40 -13.67
C TYR A 190 1.20 26.24 -15.00
N TYR A 191 0.53 26.55 -16.10
CA TYR A 191 1.12 26.48 -17.43
C TYR A 191 1.89 27.76 -17.76
N VAL A 192 3.18 27.63 -18.00
CA VAL A 192 4.03 28.72 -18.47
C VAL A 192 4.00 28.70 -20.00
N ASP A 193 3.18 29.56 -20.61
CA ASP A 193 2.96 29.64 -22.06
C ASP A 193 3.74 30.79 -22.74
N LYS A 194 4.41 31.62 -21.96
CA LYS A 194 5.20 32.77 -22.44
C LYS A 194 6.33 33.13 -21.48
N GLU A 195 7.30 33.86 -21.99
CA GLU A 195 8.38 34.42 -21.16
C GLU A 195 7.83 35.41 -20.12
N GLY A 196 8.39 35.37 -18.90
CA GLY A 196 7.99 36.21 -17.81
C GLY A 196 8.63 35.81 -16.48
N GLU A 197 8.37 36.58 -15.45
CA GLU A 197 8.75 36.25 -14.08
C GLU A 197 7.58 35.65 -13.34
N ILE A 198 7.82 34.56 -12.61
CA ILE A 198 6.85 33.90 -11.74
C ILE A 198 7.39 33.94 -10.33
N THR A 199 6.58 34.41 -9.40
CA THR A 199 6.91 34.35 -7.98
C THR A 199 6.41 33.02 -7.42
N ILE A 200 7.34 32.21 -6.93
CA ILE A 200 7.02 30.97 -6.21
C ILE A 200 7.18 31.25 -4.71
N ASN A 201 6.11 31.06 -3.98
CA ASN A 201 6.13 31.21 -2.53
C ASN A 201 6.78 29.99 -1.88
N SER A 202 7.18 30.09 -0.63
CA SER A 202 7.69 28.94 0.13
C SER A 202 6.55 27.95 0.42
N ALA A 203 6.77 26.67 0.13
CA ALA A 203 5.83 25.59 0.48
C ALA A 203 5.53 25.51 2.00
N ALA A 204 6.44 26.00 2.84
CA ALA A 204 6.21 26.08 4.28
C ALA A 204 5.18 27.15 4.69
N THR A 205 4.85 28.08 3.81
CA THR A 205 3.99 29.24 4.10
C THR A 205 2.78 29.37 3.19
N SER A 206 2.73 28.62 2.11
CA SER A 206 1.64 28.70 1.12
C SER A 206 1.37 27.33 0.49
N LEU A 207 0.10 26.99 0.41
CA LEU A 207 -0.37 25.80 -0.33
C LEU A 207 -0.34 26.00 -1.85
N ASP A 208 -0.18 27.24 -2.33
CA ASP A 208 -0.15 27.61 -3.75
C ASP A 208 1.26 27.53 -4.34
N SER A 209 2.21 26.90 -3.66
CA SER A 209 3.63 26.92 -4.00
C SER A 209 4.12 25.62 -4.65
N ILE A 210 3.22 24.70 -4.90
CA ILE A 210 3.56 23.35 -5.36
C ILE A 210 2.90 23.08 -6.70
#